data_f9ef28a0714feb5e551ecf50fcdacb9f
#
_entry.id   f9ef28a0714feb5e551ecf50fcdacb9f
#
_cell.length_a   1.000
_cell.length_b   1.000
_cell.length_c   1.000
_cell.angle_alpha   90.00
_cell.angle_beta   90.00
_cell.angle_gamma   90.00
#
_symmetry.space_group_name_H-M   'P 1'
#
loop_
_entity.id
_entity.type
_entity.pdbx_description
1 polymer ?
#
loop_
_entity_poly.entity_id
_entity_poly.type
_entity_poly.pdbx_seq_one_letter_code
_entity_poly.pdbx_strand_id
1 'polypeptide(L)'
;MKRIINTQNAPAAIGPYSQAAETSGMLFISGQIPINPATGEIAHGGIREQTEQVLRNIEAVLREADYEIRDIIKCTCMLKDLNDFQAMNEVYSSFFIDNPPARAAFEVARLPRDVLIEIEAIAVK
;
A
#
# COMPACT_ATOMS: atom_id res chain seq x y z
N MET A 1 10.42 19.09 10.30
CA MET A 1 11.52 18.22 9.83
C MET A 1 10.96 16.86 9.51
N LYS A 2 11.37 16.23 8.42
CA LYS A 2 10.83 14.92 8.05
C LYS A 2 11.79 13.80 8.39
N ARG A 3 11.23 12.65 8.76
CA ARG A 3 11.95 11.39 8.96
C ARG A 3 11.69 10.47 7.78
N ILE A 4 12.75 9.95 7.18
CA ILE A 4 12.63 9.00 6.07
C ILE A 4 12.55 7.59 6.62
N ILE A 5 11.60 6.81 6.12
CA ILE A 5 11.40 5.41 6.52
C ILE A 5 11.90 4.51 5.41
N ASN A 6 12.66 3.50 5.78
CA ASN A 6 13.19 2.51 4.86
C ASN A 6 13.23 1.15 5.55
N THR A 7 12.69 0.13 4.90
CA THR A 7 12.68 -1.24 5.42
C THR A 7 12.93 -2.23 4.30
N GLN A 8 13.61 -3.33 4.64
CA GLN A 8 13.82 -4.45 3.70
C GLN A 8 12.59 -5.35 3.61
N ASN A 9 11.60 -5.15 4.48
CA ASN A 9 10.38 -5.96 4.52
C ASN A 9 9.29 -5.43 3.59
N ALA A 10 9.60 -4.39 2.82
CA ALA A 10 8.78 -3.87 1.73
C ALA A 10 9.67 -3.66 0.51
N PRO A 11 9.10 -3.56 -0.69
CA PRO A 11 9.88 -3.36 -1.91
C PRO A 11 10.76 -2.11 -1.82
N ALA A 12 12.02 -2.24 -2.23
CA ALA A 12 12.95 -1.12 -2.24
C ALA A 12 12.45 -0.02 -3.17
N ALA A 13 12.66 1.23 -2.75
CA ALA A 13 12.36 2.37 -3.60
C ALA A 13 13.37 2.42 -4.75
N ILE A 14 12.86 2.31 -5.98
CA ILE A 14 13.67 2.39 -7.19
C ILE A 14 13.36 3.74 -7.83
N GLY A 15 14.29 4.68 -7.70
CA GLY A 15 14.12 6.02 -8.21
C GLY A 15 14.20 7.07 -7.09
N PRO A 16 13.92 8.34 -7.43
CA PRO A 16 14.11 9.46 -6.49
C PRO A 16 12.91 9.63 -5.54
N TYR A 17 12.61 8.60 -4.72
CA TYR A 17 11.56 8.68 -3.71
C TYR A 17 11.89 7.77 -2.54
N SER A 18 11.21 7.97 -1.41
CA SER A 18 11.34 7.17 -0.20
C SER A 18 10.13 6.26 -0.05
N GLN A 19 10.29 5.13 0.63
CA GLN A 19 9.15 4.25 0.91
C GLN A 19 8.09 4.99 1.72
N ALA A 20 8.50 5.81 2.68
CA ALA A 20 7.60 6.67 3.42
C ALA A 20 8.37 7.84 4.03
N ALA A 21 7.63 8.89 4.36
CA ALA A 21 8.17 10.07 5.06
C ALA A 21 7.20 10.46 6.17
N GLU A 22 7.76 10.80 7.32
CA GLU A 22 6.98 11.18 8.49
C GLU A 22 7.30 12.60 8.91
N THR A 23 6.29 13.34 9.34
CA THR A 23 6.44 14.63 10.00
C THR A 23 5.24 14.87 10.92
N SER A 24 5.52 15.40 12.14
CA SER A 24 4.47 15.82 13.08
C SER A 24 3.38 14.76 13.32
N GLY A 25 3.79 13.51 13.47
CA GLY A 25 2.84 12.41 13.72
C GLY A 25 2.04 11.97 12.51
N MET A 26 2.42 12.40 11.32
CA MET A 26 1.79 12.01 10.05
C MET A 26 2.79 11.21 9.21
N LEU A 27 2.38 10.03 8.78
CA LEU A 27 3.20 9.17 7.93
C LEU A 27 2.58 9.09 6.55
N PHE A 28 3.36 9.47 5.55
CA PHE A 28 2.95 9.42 4.14
C PHE A 28 3.65 8.23 3.49
N ILE A 29 2.88 7.23 3.09
CA ILE A 29 3.41 5.99 2.50
C ILE A 29 3.27 6.07 0.99
N SER A 30 4.39 5.95 0.29
CA SER A 30 4.42 5.92 -1.18
C SER A 30 3.58 4.78 -1.72
N GLY A 31 3.09 4.93 -2.95
CA GLY A 31 2.33 3.89 -3.62
C GLY A 31 3.06 2.55 -3.59
N GLN A 32 2.38 1.53 -3.07
CA GLN A 32 2.91 0.17 -3.01
C GLN A 32 2.29 -0.66 -4.13
N ILE A 33 3.15 -1.34 -4.90
CA ILE A 33 2.72 -2.31 -5.90
C ILE A 33 2.99 -3.72 -5.34
N PRO A 34 2.36 -4.76 -5.90
CA PRO A 34 2.38 -6.09 -5.28
C PRO A 34 3.68 -6.87 -5.53
N ILE A 35 4.82 -6.27 -5.22
CA ILE A 35 6.11 -6.94 -5.28
C ILE A 35 6.37 -7.64 -3.95
N ASN A 36 6.73 -8.92 -4.01
CA ASN A 36 7.20 -9.65 -2.84
C ASN A 36 8.64 -9.18 -2.56
N PRO A 37 8.90 -8.55 -1.41
CA PRO A 37 10.25 -8.01 -1.13
C PRO A 37 11.32 -9.08 -0.98
N ALA A 38 10.95 -10.33 -0.67
CA ALA A 38 11.90 -11.41 -0.52
C ALA A 38 12.42 -11.92 -1.87
N THR A 39 11.63 -11.82 -2.94
CA THR A 39 11.99 -12.34 -4.26
C THR A 39 12.19 -11.25 -5.30
N GLY A 40 11.64 -10.07 -5.10
CA GLY A 40 11.63 -8.99 -6.09
C GLY A 40 10.62 -9.21 -7.21
N GLU A 41 9.79 -10.24 -7.12
CA GLU A 41 8.82 -10.59 -8.14
C GLU A 41 7.42 -10.13 -7.75
N ILE A 42 6.57 -9.92 -8.77
CA ILE A 42 5.16 -9.61 -8.55
C ILE A 42 4.47 -10.85 -7.99
N ALA A 43 3.59 -10.67 -7.00
CA ALA A 43 2.84 -11.75 -6.39
C ALA A 43 2.10 -12.56 -7.46
N HIS A 44 2.19 -13.88 -7.37
CA HIS A 44 1.49 -14.78 -8.28
C HIS A 44 -0.01 -14.78 -7.97
N GLY A 45 -0.82 -14.88 -9.01
CA GLY A 45 -2.27 -14.89 -8.89
C GLY A 45 -2.89 -13.63 -9.48
N GLY A 46 -4.12 -13.35 -9.08
CA GLY A 46 -4.88 -12.23 -9.58
C GLY A 46 -5.00 -11.09 -8.60
N ILE A 47 -6.12 -10.37 -8.70
CA ILE A 47 -6.35 -9.17 -7.88
C ILE A 47 -6.33 -9.46 -6.38
N ARG A 48 -6.82 -10.61 -5.94
CA ARG A 48 -6.84 -10.95 -4.51
C ARG A 48 -5.43 -11.07 -3.95
N GLU A 49 -4.58 -11.85 -4.61
CA GLU A 49 -3.19 -12.06 -4.19
C GLU A 49 -2.39 -10.77 -4.27
N GLN A 50 -2.61 -9.98 -5.31
CA GLN A 50 -1.91 -8.71 -5.46
C GLN A 50 -2.35 -7.70 -4.40
N THR A 51 -3.64 -7.63 -4.09
CA THR A 51 -4.14 -6.73 -3.03
C THR A 51 -3.55 -7.11 -1.68
N GLU A 52 -3.51 -8.41 -1.36
CA GLU A 52 -2.92 -8.86 -0.11
C GLU A 52 -1.44 -8.47 -0.01
N GLN A 53 -0.68 -8.67 -1.09
CA GLN A 53 0.74 -8.32 -1.08
C GLN A 53 0.95 -6.82 -0.89
N VAL A 54 0.17 -5.99 -1.56
CA VAL A 54 0.24 -4.54 -1.40
C VAL A 54 -0.01 -4.13 0.04
N LEU A 55 -1.06 -4.68 0.67
CA LEU A 55 -1.40 -4.33 2.05
C LEU A 55 -0.36 -4.84 3.04
N ARG A 56 0.24 -5.99 2.79
CA ARG A 56 1.36 -6.48 3.61
C ARG A 56 2.59 -5.58 3.48
N ASN A 57 2.85 -5.06 2.29
CA ASN A 57 3.94 -4.11 2.08
C ASN A 57 3.69 -2.81 2.85
N ILE A 58 2.46 -2.30 2.82
CA ILE A 58 2.07 -1.12 3.61
C ILE A 58 2.27 -1.40 5.10
N GLU A 59 1.83 -2.56 5.57
CA GLU A 59 1.98 -2.93 6.98
C GLU A 59 3.44 -2.98 7.40
N ALA A 60 4.32 -3.49 6.55
CA ALA A 60 5.76 -3.54 6.83
C ALA A 60 6.35 -2.13 6.99
N VAL A 61 5.95 -1.20 6.14
CA VAL A 61 6.38 0.20 6.22
C VAL A 61 5.86 0.85 7.50
N LEU A 62 4.58 0.61 7.84
CA LEU A 62 3.99 1.12 9.08
C LEU A 62 4.80 0.65 10.29
N ARG A 63 5.10 -0.65 10.37
CA ARG A 63 5.84 -1.22 11.49
C ARG A 63 7.23 -0.62 11.63
N GLU A 64 7.91 -0.38 10.52
CA GLU A 64 9.23 0.24 10.54
C GLU A 64 9.16 1.65 11.16
N ALA A 65 8.06 2.34 10.95
CA ALA A 65 7.84 3.69 11.47
C ALA A 65 7.18 3.72 12.85
N ASP A 66 6.93 2.56 13.46
CA ASP A 66 6.20 2.41 14.73
C ASP A 66 4.74 2.84 14.65
N TYR A 67 4.11 2.59 13.50
CA TYR A 67 2.67 2.76 13.26
C TYR A 67 2.01 1.41 13.07
N GLU A 68 0.69 1.38 13.16
CA GLU A 68 -0.13 0.19 12.96
C GLU A 68 -1.18 0.43 11.88
N ILE A 69 -1.78 -0.64 11.38
CA ILE A 69 -2.86 -0.57 10.37
C ILE A 69 -3.98 0.36 10.84
N ARG A 70 -4.34 0.31 12.12
CA ARG A 70 -5.40 1.16 12.67
C ARG A 70 -5.08 2.66 12.64
N ASP A 71 -3.82 3.02 12.45
CA ASP A 71 -3.42 4.42 12.37
C ASP A 71 -3.63 5.00 10.97
N ILE A 72 -3.92 4.16 9.97
CA ILE A 72 -4.19 4.64 8.61
C ILE A 72 -5.50 5.44 8.61
N ILE A 73 -5.41 6.68 8.11
CA ILE A 73 -6.55 7.58 8.02
C ILE A 73 -7.08 7.70 6.60
N LYS A 74 -6.24 7.46 5.59
CA LYS A 74 -6.64 7.59 4.18
C LYS A 74 -5.88 6.60 3.32
N CYS A 75 -6.59 5.93 2.41
CA CYS A 75 -5.98 5.15 1.33
C CYS A 75 -6.46 5.66 -0.02
N THR A 76 -5.58 5.58 -1.02
CA THR A 76 -5.93 5.75 -2.43
C THR A 76 -5.63 4.43 -3.13
N CYS A 77 -6.67 3.79 -3.67
CA CYS A 77 -6.55 2.52 -4.37
C CYS A 77 -6.69 2.75 -5.86
N MET A 78 -5.63 2.43 -6.62
CA MET A 78 -5.58 2.60 -8.06
C MET A 78 -5.64 1.21 -8.71
N LEU A 79 -6.62 0.98 -9.57
CA LEU A 79 -6.87 -0.31 -10.21
C LEU A 79 -6.59 -0.24 -11.70
N LYS A 80 -6.05 -1.33 -12.24
CA LYS A 80 -5.94 -1.49 -13.70
C LYS A 80 -7.31 -1.67 -14.34
N ASP A 81 -8.24 -2.33 -13.62
CA ASP A 81 -9.58 -2.63 -14.10
C ASP A 81 -10.56 -2.50 -12.94
N LEU A 82 -11.50 -1.58 -13.06
CA LEU A 82 -12.49 -1.34 -12.00
C LEU A 82 -13.45 -2.52 -11.81
N ASN A 83 -13.51 -3.46 -12.73
CA ASN A 83 -14.25 -4.72 -12.55
C ASN A 83 -13.66 -5.57 -11.43
N ASP A 84 -12.41 -5.33 -11.04
CA ASP A 84 -11.76 -6.03 -9.91
C ASP A 84 -12.13 -5.43 -8.54
N PHE A 85 -12.96 -4.39 -8.52
CA PHE A 85 -13.26 -3.62 -7.31
C PHE A 85 -13.82 -4.48 -6.18
N GLN A 86 -14.80 -5.35 -6.49
CA GLN A 86 -15.42 -6.18 -5.46
C GLN A 86 -14.44 -7.19 -4.86
N ALA A 87 -13.64 -7.85 -5.68
CA ALA A 87 -12.64 -8.80 -5.21
C ALA A 87 -11.57 -8.10 -4.38
N MET A 88 -11.14 -6.91 -4.80
CA MET A 88 -10.21 -6.08 -4.03
C MET A 88 -10.80 -5.73 -2.67
N ASN A 89 -12.06 -5.30 -2.63
CA ASN A 89 -12.72 -4.93 -1.38
C ASN A 89 -12.79 -6.08 -0.38
N GLU A 90 -12.97 -7.31 -0.83
CA GLU A 90 -13.02 -8.46 0.06
C GLU A 90 -11.70 -8.65 0.81
N VAL A 91 -10.58 -8.50 0.11
CA VAL A 91 -9.25 -8.59 0.74
C VAL A 91 -8.98 -7.36 1.60
N TYR A 92 -9.28 -6.18 1.06
CA TYR A 92 -9.09 -4.91 1.76
C TYR A 92 -9.81 -4.91 3.12
N SER A 93 -11.04 -5.39 3.16
CA SER A 93 -11.83 -5.41 4.39
C SER A 93 -11.24 -6.33 5.46
N SER A 94 -10.46 -7.34 5.07
CA SER A 94 -9.81 -8.22 6.04
C SER A 94 -8.67 -7.53 6.79
N PHE A 95 -8.10 -6.46 6.23
CA PHE A 95 -7.07 -5.65 6.89
C PHE A 95 -7.68 -4.52 7.73
N PHE A 96 -8.85 -4.02 7.34
CA PHE A 96 -9.53 -2.91 8.01
C PHE A 96 -10.86 -3.37 8.58
N ILE A 97 -10.78 -4.21 9.62
CA ILE A 97 -11.97 -4.83 10.24
C ILE A 97 -12.83 -3.79 10.95
N ASP A 98 -12.19 -2.91 11.75
CA ASP A 98 -12.87 -1.88 12.52
C ASP A 98 -12.44 -0.50 12.05
N ASN A 99 -13.41 0.43 11.98
CA ASN A 99 -13.13 1.84 11.68
C ASN A 99 -12.25 2.01 10.45
N PRO A 100 -12.72 1.56 9.26
CA PRO A 100 -11.89 1.67 8.05
C PRO A 100 -11.53 3.12 7.73
N PRO A 101 -10.38 3.36 7.11
CA PRO A 101 -9.97 4.71 6.75
C PRO A 101 -10.84 5.30 5.64
N ALA A 102 -10.77 6.62 5.48
CA ALA A 102 -11.29 7.26 4.28
C ALA A 102 -10.58 6.70 3.04
N ARG A 103 -11.26 6.66 1.90
CA ARG A 103 -10.70 6.03 0.71
C ARG A 103 -11.20 6.69 -0.57
N ALA A 104 -10.31 6.77 -1.56
CA ALA A 104 -10.68 6.93 -2.96
C ALA A 104 -10.22 5.68 -3.71
N ALA A 105 -11.03 5.21 -4.66
CA ALA A 105 -10.67 4.06 -5.49
C ALA A 105 -11.15 4.33 -6.91
N PHE A 106 -10.27 4.10 -7.88
CA PHE A 106 -10.59 4.39 -9.28
C PHE A 106 -9.68 3.59 -10.22
N GLU A 107 -10.10 3.50 -11.48
CA GLU A 107 -9.30 2.89 -12.53
C GLU A 107 -8.31 3.92 -13.07
N VAL A 108 -7.10 3.48 -13.37
CA VAL A 108 -6.05 4.33 -13.95
C VAL A 108 -5.67 3.83 -15.34
N ALA A 109 -5.06 4.69 -16.13
CA ALA A 109 -4.66 4.35 -17.49
C ALA A 109 -3.60 3.24 -17.52
N ARG A 110 -2.67 3.24 -16.57
CA ARG A 110 -1.62 2.22 -16.49
C ARG A 110 -0.94 2.28 -15.12
N LEU A 111 -0.51 1.11 -14.64
CA LEU A 111 0.25 1.00 -13.39
C LEU A 111 1.68 0.51 -13.69
N PRO A 112 2.65 0.83 -12.81
CA PRO A 112 4.02 0.35 -12.98
C PRO A 112 4.07 -1.17 -13.10
N ARG A 113 4.90 -1.69 -14.01
CA ARG A 113 5.07 -3.13 -14.26
C ARG A 113 3.76 -3.85 -14.60
N ASP A 114 2.75 -3.09 -15.06
CA ASP A 114 1.44 -3.62 -15.46
C ASP A 114 0.75 -4.45 -14.38
N VAL A 115 0.97 -4.08 -13.11
CA VAL A 115 0.27 -4.70 -11.98
C VAL A 115 -1.22 -4.36 -12.01
N LEU A 116 -2.01 -5.10 -11.24
CA LEU A 116 -3.47 -4.92 -11.20
C LEU A 116 -3.91 -3.86 -10.19
N ILE A 117 -3.06 -3.53 -9.23
CA ILE A 117 -3.40 -2.61 -8.14
C ILE A 117 -2.17 -1.91 -7.59
N GLU A 118 -2.38 -0.67 -7.17
CA GLU A 118 -1.43 0.10 -6.37
C GLU A 118 -2.19 0.84 -5.29
N ILE A 119 -1.66 0.91 -4.08
CA ILE A 119 -2.29 1.63 -2.97
C ILE A 119 -1.24 2.52 -2.30
N GLU A 120 -1.62 3.78 -2.07
CA GLU A 120 -0.87 4.68 -1.20
C GLU A 120 -1.69 4.95 0.06
N ALA A 121 -1.04 5.36 1.15
CA ALA A 121 -1.74 5.55 2.41
C ALA A 121 -1.15 6.70 3.23
N ILE A 122 -1.99 7.27 4.08
CA ILE A 122 -1.59 8.26 5.08
C ILE A 122 -2.01 7.71 6.44
N ALA A 123 -1.08 7.69 7.39
CA ALA A 123 -1.36 7.28 8.75
C ALA A 123 -1.08 8.46 9.71
N VAL A 124 -1.80 8.50 10.81
CA VAL A 124 -1.67 9.57 11.81
C VAL A 124 -1.64 8.93 13.19
N LYS A 125 -0.76 9.49 14.04
CA LYS A 125 -0.59 8.94 15.39
C LYS A 125 -0.42 10.05 16.43
#